data_6ff6076b3b22fbf1fa220c4a6aca1e27
#
_entry.id   6ff6076b3b22fbf1fa220c4a6aca1e27
#
_cell.length_a   1.000
_cell.length_b   1.000
_cell.length_c   1.000
_cell.angle_alpha   90.00
_cell.angle_beta   90.00
_cell.angle_gamma   90.00
#
_symmetry.space_group_name_H-M   'P 1'
#
loop_
_entity.id
_entity.type
_entity.pdbx_description
1 polymer ?
#
loop_
_entity_poly.entity_id
_entity_poly.type
_entity_poly.pdbx_seq_one_letter_code
_entity_poly.pdbx_strand_id
1 'polypeptide(L)'
;MYAKVYGETTCGINGEQIIVEVDISNGLPSFDIVGLPDTSVKESRERVRAALKNSGLIFPMTRITVNLAPADLKKDGSGLDLPIAVGILVSSGVLQQEQVDDTIFVGELALDGTIRQIAGVLPMILHARDIGRKNIVIPAGNCAEGRLVDGIDVLIPASLLELVEHLRGEKVLDVLDKEAICA
;
A
#
# COMPACT_ATOMS: atom_id res chain seq x y z
N MET A 1 16.76 -8.82 -2.04
CA MET A 1 15.82 -9.68 -1.26
C MET A 1 14.42 -9.47 -1.82
N TYR A 2 13.62 -10.52 -1.86
CA TYR A 2 12.28 -10.53 -2.45
C TYR A 2 11.21 -10.29 -1.38
N ALA A 3 10.18 -9.53 -1.73
CA ALA A 3 9.01 -9.30 -0.89
C ALA A 3 7.74 -9.37 -1.72
N LYS A 4 6.63 -9.70 -1.08
CA LYS A 4 5.30 -9.74 -1.69
C LYS A 4 4.30 -9.04 -0.78
N VAL A 5 3.62 -8.02 -1.33
CA VAL A 5 2.63 -7.22 -0.62
C VAL A 5 1.38 -7.13 -1.47
N TYR A 6 0.23 -7.03 -0.84
CA TYR A 6 -1.05 -6.99 -1.54
C TYR A 6 -1.61 -5.57 -1.58
N GLY A 7 -2.02 -5.15 -2.75
CA GLY A 7 -2.75 -3.92 -3.00
C GLY A 7 -4.07 -4.20 -3.68
N GLU A 8 -4.80 -3.15 -4.02
CA GLU A 8 -6.06 -3.23 -4.77
C GLU A 8 -6.09 -2.12 -5.81
N THR A 9 -6.77 -2.40 -6.89
CA THR A 9 -7.15 -1.41 -7.89
C THR A 9 -8.62 -1.61 -8.26
N THR A 10 -9.16 -0.76 -9.10
CA THR A 10 -10.51 -0.93 -9.62
C THR A 10 -10.49 -1.25 -11.10
N CYS A 11 -11.39 -2.11 -11.53
CA CYS A 11 -11.66 -2.39 -12.94
C CYS A 11 -13.16 -2.18 -13.14
N GLY A 12 -13.54 -1.04 -13.72
CA GLY A 12 -14.93 -0.60 -13.72
C GLY A 12 -15.44 -0.34 -12.30
N ILE A 13 -16.49 -1.06 -11.90
CA ILE A 13 -17.08 -0.94 -10.56
C ILE A 13 -16.54 -1.99 -9.58
N ASN A 14 -15.66 -2.87 -10.02
CA ASN A 14 -15.15 -3.98 -9.21
C ASN A 14 -13.75 -3.69 -8.70
N GLY A 15 -13.45 -4.16 -7.49
CA GLY A 15 -12.10 -4.21 -6.97
C GLY A 15 -11.35 -5.41 -7.53
N GLU A 16 -10.04 -5.25 -7.71
CA GLU A 16 -9.14 -6.31 -8.15
C GLU A 16 -7.88 -6.31 -7.28
N GLN A 17 -7.48 -7.48 -6.79
CA GLN A 17 -6.25 -7.60 -6.02
C GLN A 17 -5.03 -7.48 -6.92
N ILE A 18 -4.07 -6.67 -6.50
CA ILE A 18 -2.77 -6.55 -7.13
C ILE A 18 -1.73 -7.16 -6.20
N ILE A 19 -0.92 -8.07 -6.73
CA ILE A 19 0.24 -8.60 -6.01
C ILE A 19 1.43 -7.72 -6.38
N VAL A 20 1.98 -7.05 -5.37
CA VAL A 20 3.14 -6.18 -5.53
C VAL A 20 4.38 -6.97 -5.10
N GLU A 21 5.19 -7.34 -6.07
CA GLU A 21 6.44 -8.05 -5.82
C GLU A 21 7.59 -7.07 -5.90
N VAL A 22 8.46 -7.06 -4.90
CA VAL A 22 9.61 -6.17 -4.85
C VAL A 22 10.87 -7.00 -4.69
N ASP A 23 11.83 -6.79 -5.58
CA ASP A 23 13.15 -7.40 -5.48
C ASP A 23 14.22 -6.31 -5.40
N ILE A 24 15.06 -6.40 -4.38
CA ILE A 24 16.21 -5.51 -4.20
C ILE A 24 17.47 -6.34 -4.40
N SER A 25 18.29 -5.94 -5.38
CA SER A 25 19.53 -6.62 -5.72
C SER A 25 20.67 -5.62 -5.83
N ASN A 26 21.91 -6.14 -5.77
CA ASN A 26 23.10 -5.34 -5.97
C ASN A 26 23.20 -4.85 -7.42
N GLY A 27 23.75 -3.67 -7.61
CA GLY A 27 23.93 -3.08 -8.93
C GLY A 27 23.84 -1.56 -8.89
N LEU A 28 23.89 -0.96 -10.08
CA LEU A 28 23.70 0.48 -10.20
C LEU A 28 22.30 0.85 -9.71
N PRO A 29 22.17 1.96 -8.94
CA PRO A 29 20.87 2.38 -8.44
C PRO A 29 19.84 2.56 -9.56
N SER A 30 18.71 1.88 -9.44
CA SER A 30 17.58 2.00 -10.36
C SER A 30 16.29 1.66 -9.63
N PHE A 31 15.17 2.15 -10.14
CA PHE A 31 13.86 1.88 -9.58
C PHE A 31 12.88 1.72 -10.76
N ASP A 32 12.54 0.48 -11.07
CA ASP A 32 11.70 0.13 -12.21
C ASP A 32 10.39 -0.50 -11.75
N ILE A 33 9.28 -0.14 -12.40
CA ILE A 33 7.96 -0.71 -12.16
C ILE A 33 7.47 -1.35 -13.46
N VAL A 34 7.14 -2.62 -13.41
CA VAL A 34 6.62 -3.39 -14.55
C VAL A 34 5.25 -4.00 -14.22
N GLY A 35 4.52 -4.46 -15.22
CA GLY A 35 3.19 -5.06 -15.06
C GLY A 35 2.07 -4.13 -15.53
N LEU A 36 2.22 -3.51 -16.69
CA LEU A 36 1.25 -2.58 -17.28
C LEU A 36 0.89 -1.39 -16.38
N PRO A 37 1.89 -0.67 -15.82
CA PRO A 37 1.59 0.54 -15.08
C PRO A 37 1.22 1.69 -16.02
N ASP A 38 0.22 2.49 -15.63
CA ASP A 38 -0.04 3.75 -16.33
C ASP A 38 0.97 4.84 -15.88
N THR A 39 0.81 6.06 -16.39
CA THR A 39 1.69 7.19 -16.04
C THR A 39 1.65 7.47 -14.54
N SER A 40 0.47 7.46 -13.93
CA SER A 40 0.29 7.73 -12.50
C SER A 40 1.00 6.68 -11.64
N VAL A 41 0.91 5.41 -12.02
CA VAL A 41 1.62 4.32 -11.32
C VAL A 41 3.14 4.45 -11.52
N LYS A 42 3.60 4.83 -12.71
CA LYS A 42 5.05 5.07 -12.94
C LYS A 42 5.58 6.22 -12.09
N GLU A 43 4.77 7.25 -11.86
CA GLU A 43 5.12 8.37 -10.99
C GLU A 43 5.24 7.97 -9.52
N SER A 44 4.71 6.81 -9.11
CA SER A 44 4.90 6.27 -7.77
C SER A 44 6.37 6.21 -7.34
N ARG A 45 7.28 6.01 -8.30
CA ARG A 45 8.72 6.00 -8.01
C ARG A 45 9.18 7.23 -7.27
N GLU A 46 8.75 8.41 -7.71
CA GLU A 46 9.15 9.68 -7.10
C GLU A 46 8.46 9.90 -5.76
N ARG A 47 7.15 9.62 -5.67
CA ARG A 47 6.40 9.77 -4.42
C ARG A 47 6.90 8.82 -3.33
N VAL A 48 7.11 7.56 -3.66
CA VAL A 48 7.59 6.54 -2.72
C VAL A 48 9.00 6.88 -2.23
N ARG A 49 9.90 7.25 -3.14
CA ARG A 49 11.27 7.63 -2.77
C ARG A 49 11.28 8.78 -1.77
N ALA A 50 10.57 9.86 -2.09
CA ALA A 50 10.52 11.05 -1.24
C ALA A 50 9.83 10.75 0.10
N ALA A 51 8.71 10.01 0.07
CA ALA A 51 7.95 9.66 1.28
C ALA A 51 8.79 8.83 2.26
N LEU A 52 9.54 7.86 1.77
CA LEU A 52 10.42 7.04 2.60
C LEU A 52 11.52 7.90 3.23
N LYS A 53 12.20 8.71 2.43
CA LYS A 53 13.28 9.59 2.93
C LYS A 53 12.77 10.60 3.95
N ASN A 54 11.66 11.24 3.66
CA ASN A 54 11.08 12.28 4.53
C ASN A 54 10.42 11.71 5.78
N SER A 55 10.13 10.41 5.81
CA SER A 55 9.66 9.69 6.99
C SER A 55 10.80 9.20 7.89
N GLY A 56 12.05 9.49 7.52
CA GLY A 56 13.23 9.01 8.26
C GLY A 56 13.54 7.54 8.01
N LEU A 57 12.97 6.96 6.96
CA LEU A 57 13.22 5.58 6.56
C LEU A 57 14.28 5.54 5.46
N ILE A 58 15.05 4.46 5.43
CA ILE A 58 16.12 4.31 4.43
C ILE A 58 15.54 3.89 3.09
N PHE A 59 15.84 4.65 2.04
CA PHE A 59 15.57 4.24 0.67
C PHE A 59 16.82 3.54 0.12
N PRO A 60 16.73 2.26 -0.32
CA PRO A 60 17.90 1.52 -0.78
C PRO A 60 18.54 2.17 -2.03
N MET A 61 19.85 2.35 -2.00
CA MET A 61 20.62 2.88 -3.14
C MET A 61 21.17 1.74 -3.98
N THR A 62 20.29 0.83 -4.37
CA THR A 62 20.59 -0.37 -5.15
C THR A 62 19.55 -0.54 -6.26
N ARG A 63 19.57 -1.68 -6.93
CA ARG A 63 18.60 -1.97 -8.00
C ARG A 63 17.29 -2.46 -7.40
N ILE A 64 16.22 -1.68 -7.59
CA ILE A 64 14.87 -2.01 -7.12
C ILE A 64 14.00 -2.34 -8.34
N THR A 65 13.41 -3.52 -8.34
CA THR A 65 12.44 -3.93 -9.36
C THR A 65 11.10 -4.21 -8.68
N VAL A 66 10.05 -3.55 -9.15
CA VAL A 66 8.67 -3.78 -8.68
C VAL A 66 7.88 -4.39 -9.83
N ASN A 67 7.27 -5.54 -9.58
CA ASN A 67 6.37 -6.18 -10.53
C ASN A 67 4.95 -6.15 -9.97
N LEU A 68 4.01 -5.67 -10.78
CA LEU A 68 2.59 -5.60 -10.43
C LEU A 68 1.85 -6.71 -11.15
N ALA A 69 1.43 -7.73 -10.41
CA ALA A 69 0.73 -8.88 -10.96
C ALA A 69 -0.79 -8.78 -10.71
N PRO A 70 -1.65 -9.28 -11.59
CA PRO A 70 -1.31 -10.02 -12.82
C PRO A 70 -0.82 -9.10 -13.95
N ALA A 71 0.04 -9.63 -14.82
CA ALA A 71 0.70 -8.85 -15.88
C ALA A 71 -0.26 -8.37 -16.99
N ASP A 72 -1.38 -9.05 -17.16
CA ASP A 72 -2.37 -8.75 -18.20
C ASP A 72 -3.41 -7.70 -17.77
N LEU A 73 -3.45 -7.33 -16.49
CA LEU A 73 -4.33 -6.30 -15.96
C LEU A 73 -3.61 -4.95 -15.96
N LYS A 74 -4.22 -3.95 -16.60
CA LYS A 74 -3.71 -2.59 -16.56
C LYS A 74 -3.94 -1.98 -15.17
N LYS A 75 -2.88 -1.38 -14.60
CA LYS A 75 -2.91 -0.72 -13.30
C LYS A 75 -2.91 0.78 -13.50
N ASP A 76 -3.83 1.47 -12.82
CA ASP A 76 -3.97 2.90 -12.92
C ASP A 76 -4.18 3.56 -11.55
N GLY A 77 -4.03 4.88 -11.53
CA GLY A 77 -4.18 5.67 -10.31
C GLY A 77 -2.94 5.66 -9.43
N SER A 78 -3.06 6.31 -8.27
CA SER A 78 -1.95 6.51 -7.34
C SER A 78 -2.04 5.60 -6.09
N GLY A 79 -3.10 4.80 -5.99
CA GLY A 79 -3.39 3.99 -4.80
C GLY A 79 -2.40 2.87 -4.53
N LEU A 80 -1.53 2.54 -5.47
CA LEU A 80 -0.50 1.52 -5.30
C LEU A 80 0.80 2.07 -4.67
N ASP A 81 0.89 3.37 -4.43
CA ASP A 81 2.06 3.96 -3.75
C ASP A 81 2.34 3.26 -2.42
N LEU A 82 1.30 3.08 -1.60
CA LEU A 82 1.46 2.52 -0.26
C LEU A 82 1.97 1.08 -0.28
N PRO A 83 1.37 0.14 -1.04
CA PRO A 83 1.89 -1.23 -1.08
C PRO A 83 3.29 -1.31 -1.69
N ILE A 84 3.64 -0.45 -2.63
CA ILE A 84 5.01 -0.39 -3.18
C ILE A 84 5.99 0.03 -2.08
N ALA A 85 5.69 1.06 -1.31
CA ALA A 85 6.53 1.50 -0.20
C ALA A 85 6.71 0.41 0.85
N VAL A 86 5.61 -0.25 1.23
CA VAL A 86 5.64 -1.37 2.19
C VAL A 86 6.49 -2.52 1.66
N GLY A 87 6.36 -2.84 0.37
CA GLY A 87 7.16 -3.88 -0.27
C GLY A 87 8.66 -3.58 -0.24
N ILE A 88 9.05 -2.34 -0.46
CA ILE A 88 10.45 -1.91 -0.35
C ILE A 88 10.94 -2.07 1.09
N LEU A 89 10.12 -1.72 2.08
CA LEU A 89 10.49 -1.86 3.49
C LEU A 89 10.65 -3.32 3.91
N VAL A 90 9.80 -4.21 3.40
CA VAL A 90 9.94 -5.66 3.64
C VAL A 90 11.21 -6.17 2.96
N SER A 91 11.41 -5.83 1.70
CA SER A 91 12.56 -6.29 0.93
C SER A 91 13.89 -5.78 1.48
N SER A 92 13.91 -4.61 2.12
CA SER A 92 15.10 -4.04 2.75
C SER A 92 15.31 -4.48 4.21
N GLY A 93 14.39 -5.26 4.79
CA GLY A 93 14.51 -5.80 6.13
C GLY A 93 13.98 -4.89 7.25
N VAL A 94 13.40 -3.74 6.93
CA VAL A 94 12.76 -2.85 7.93
C VAL A 94 11.50 -3.49 8.49
N LEU A 95 10.75 -4.17 7.64
CA LEU A 95 9.57 -4.95 8.01
C LEU A 95 9.81 -6.43 7.67
N GLN A 96 9.09 -7.32 8.34
CA GLN A 96 9.11 -8.75 8.05
C GLN A 96 7.91 -9.14 7.20
N GLN A 97 8.06 -10.16 6.37
CA GLN A 97 6.99 -10.63 5.49
C GLN A 97 5.72 -11.00 6.26
N GLU A 98 5.88 -11.64 7.42
CA GLU A 98 4.75 -12.07 8.25
C GLU A 98 3.92 -10.91 8.79
N GLN A 99 4.50 -9.73 8.90
CA GLN A 99 3.81 -8.52 9.38
C GLN A 99 2.83 -7.94 8.36
N VAL A 100 2.92 -8.35 7.09
CA VAL A 100 2.13 -7.77 5.99
C VAL A 100 1.25 -8.80 5.25
N ASP A 101 1.40 -10.09 5.52
CA ASP A 101 0.79 -11.17 4.73
C ASP A 101 -0.74 -11.16 4.72
N ASP A 102 -1.39 -10.78 5.82
CA ASP A 102 -2.85 -10.82 5.95
C ASP A 102 -3.53 -9.49 5.61
N THR A 103 -2.79 -8.52 5.13
CA THR A 103 -3.26 -7.15 4.95
C THR A 103 -3.17 -6.70 3.50
N ILE A 104 -4.20 -6.00 3.04
CA ILE A 104 -4.17 -5.25 1.79
C ILE A 104 -3.89 -3.78 2.11
N PHE A 105 -3.02 -3.15 1.33
CA PHE A 105 -2.62 -1.76 1.51
C PHE A 105 -3.05 -0.95 0.29
N VAL A 106 -3.73 0.18 0.51
CA VAL A 106 -4.06 1.13 -0.55
C VAL A 106 -3.87 2.56 -0.05
N GLY A 107 -3.36 3.43 -0.89
CA GLY A 107 -3.19 4.84 -0.57
C GLY A 107 -2.16 5.52 -1.45
N GLU A 108 -2.38 6.80 -1.70
CA GLU A 108 -1.39 7.66 -2.35
C GLU A 108 -0.45 8.24 -1.29
N LEU A 109 0.83 8.35 -1.60
CA LEU A 109 1.80 8.98 -0.71
C LEU A 109 2.09 10.42 -1.15
N ALA A 110 1.97 11.34 -0.20
CA ALA A 110 2.55 12.66 -0.34
C ALA A 110 4.07 12.59 -0.15
N LEU A 111 4.79 13.57 -0.63
CA LEU A 111 6.26 13.58 -0.53
C LEU A 111 6.75 13.61 0.92
N ASP A 112 5.95 14.12 1.84
CA ASP A 112 6.27 14.15 3.27
C ASP A 112 5.94 12.85 4.02
N GLY A 113 5.35 11.85 3.33
CA GLY A 113 4.96 10.57 3.92
C GLY A 113 3.51 10.51 4.39
N THR A 114 2.73 11.58 4.26
CA THR A 114 1.29 11.55 4.55
C THR A 114 0.58 10.62 3.56
N ILE A 115 -0.39 9.84 4.06
CA ILE A 115 -1.20 8.97 3.22
C ILE A 115 -2.43 9.75 2.77
N ARG A 116 -2.54 9.99 1.46
CA ARG A 116 -3.62 10.77 0.88
C ARG A 116 -4.80 9.91 0.48
N GLN A 117 -5.99 10.50 0.61
CA GLN A 117 -7.25 9.96 0.12
C GLN A 117 -7.18 9.61 -1.37
N ILE A 118 -7.85 8.51 -1.73
CA ILE A 118 -7.96 8.06 -3.12
C ILE A 118 -9.42 7.79 -3.48
N ALA A 119 -9.72 7.70 -4.77
CA ALA A 119 -11.05 7.32 -5.24
C ALA A 119 -11.19 5.79 -5.33
N GLY A 120 -12.42 5.30 -5.27
CA GLY A 120 -12.72 3.89 -5.52
C GLY A 120 -12.39 2.95 -4.37
N VAL A 121 -12.29 3.44 -3.16
CA VAL A 121 -11.91 2.61 -2.00
C VAL A 121 -13.01 1.61 -1.62
N LEU A 122 -14.28 1.98 -1.72
CA LEU A 122 -15.37 1.09 -1.34
C LEU A 122 -15.34 -0.26 -2.09
N PRO A 123 -15.28 -0.30 -3.44
CA PRO A 123 -15.15 -1.58 -4.13
C PRO A 123 -13.87 -2.34 -3.78
N MET A 124 -12.78 -1.65 -3.46
CA MET A 124 -11.55 -2.30 -3.00
C MET A 124 -11.75 -3.03 -1.67
N ILE A 125 -12.42 -2.38 -0.70
CA ILE A 125 -12.70 -2.98 0.60
C ILE A 125 -13.63 -4.19 0.45
N LEU A 126 -14.67 -4.07 -0.36
CA LEU A 126 -15.61 -5.15 -0.62
C LEU A 126 -14.92 -6.36 -1.24
N HIS A 127 -14.05 -6.15 -2.21
CA HIS A 127 -13.28 -7.22 -2.84
C HIS A 127 -12.30 -7.87 -1.86
N ALA A 128 -11.59 -7.08 -1.07
CA ALA A 128 -10.66 -7.59 -0.05
C ALA A 128 -11.38 -8.51 0.95
N ARG A 129 -12.55 -8.10 1.42
CA ARG A 129 -13.39 -8.93 2.28
C ARG A 129 -13.80 -10.23 1.59
N ASP A 130 -14.26 -10.15 0.34
CA ASP A 130 -14.79 -11.29 -0.40
C ASP A 130 -13.72 -12.34 -0.70
N ILE A 131 -12.47 -11.94 -0.87
CA ILE A 131 -11.35 -12.89 -1.05
C ILE A 131 -10.74 -13.36 0.27
N GLY A 132 -11.32 -12.99 1.41
CA GLY A 132 -10.94 -13.52 2.71
C GLY A 132 -9.78 -12.82 3.40
N ARG A 133 -9.44 -11.59 3.00
CA ARG A 133 -8.41 -10.82 3.71
C ARG A 133 -8.95 -10.37 5.07
N LYS A 134 -8.07 -10.44 6.08
CA LYS A 134 -8.45 -10.09 7.46
C LYS A 134 -8.43 -8.60 7.70
N ASN A 135 -7.48 -7.90 7.09
CA ASN A 135 -7.23 -6.49 7.32
C ASN A 135 -7.06 -5.74 6.00
N ILE A 136 -7.50 -4.50 5.99
CA ILE A 136 -7.18 -3.55 4.93
C ILE A 136 -6.74 -2.23 5.54
N VAL A 137 -5.67 -1.66 5.01
CA VAL A 137 -5.18 -0.32 5.34
C VAL A 137 -5.63 0.62 4.25
N ILE A 138 -6.39 1.66 4.63
CA ILE A 138 -6.87 2.71 3.73
C ILE A 138 -6.46 4.07 4.26
N PRO A 139 -6.46 5.13 3.42
CA PRO A 139 -6.21 6.47 3.91
C PRO A 139 -7.27 6.93 4.93
N ALA A 140 -6.85 7.73 5.90
CA ALA A 140 -7.78 8.28 6.90
C ALA A 140 -8.90 9.10 6.25
N GLY A 141 -8.62 9.79 5.14
CA GLY A 141 -9.62 10.54 4.38
C GLY A 141 -10.71 9.67 3.75
N ASN A 142 -10.53 8.37 3.69
CA ASN A 142 -11.51 7.41 3.17
C ASN A 142 -12.26 6.67 4.30
N CYS A 143 -12.18 7.14 5.54
CA CYS A 143 -12.77 6.44 6.68
C CYS A 143 -14.28 6.23 6.55
N ALA A 144 -15.01 7.16 5.93
CA ALA A 144 -16.45 7.02 5.70
C ALA A 144 -16.78 5.76 4.86
N GLU A 145 -15.99 5.49 3.83
CA GLU A 145 -16.14 4.29 3.02
C GLU A 145 -15.80 3.02 3.83
N GLY A 146 -14.77 3.09 4.67
CA GLY A 146 -14.38 1.97 5.53
C GLY A 146 -15.46 1.55 6.51
N ARG A 147 -16.28 2.49 6.96
CA ARG A 147 -17.38 2.21 7.90
C ARG A 147 -18.56 1.49 7.27
N LEU A 148 -18.65 1.49 5.94
CA LEU A 148 -19.77 0.87 5.22
C LEU A 148 -19.64 -0.64 5.07
N VAL A 149 -18.48 -1.21 5.34
CA VAL A 149 -18.21 -2.63 5.08
C VAL A 149 -17.92 -3.37 6.39
N ASP A 150 -18.74 -4.37 6.69
CA ASP A 150 -18.50 -5.29 7.79
C ASP A 150 -17.71 -6.52 7.33
N GLY A 151 -17.12 -7.25 8.27
CA GLY A 151 -16.45 -8.51 8.00
C GLY A 151 -14.98 -8.39 7.63
N ILE A 152 -14.41 -7.21 7.74
CA ILE A 152 -12.97 -6.95 7.56
C ILE A 152 -12.54 -5.85 8.51
N ASP A 153 -11.36 -5.99 9.10
CA ASP A 153 -10.78 -4.96 9.95
C ASP A 153 -10.12 -3.86 9.10
N VAL A 154 -10.47 -2.62 9.36
CA VAL A 154 -9.98 -1.47 8.61
C VAL A 154 -9.05 -0.64 9.50
N LEU A 155 -7.85 -0.34 9.00
CA LEU A 155 -6.87 0.53 9.65
C LEU A 155 -6.72 1.81 8.83
N ILE A 156 -6.63 2.95 9.50
CA ILE A 156 -6.60 4.26 8.83
C ILE A 156 -5.40 5.11 9.29
N PRO A 157 -4.15 4.67 9.04
CA PRO A 157 -2.99 5.46 9.42
C PRO A 157 -2.96 6.80 8.67
N ALA A 158 -2.51 7.84 9.36
CA ALA A 158 -2.38 9.17 8.75
C ALA A 158 -1.11 9.30 7.91
N SER A 159 -0.08 8.52 8.24
CA SER A 159 1.23 8.61 7.60
C SER A 159 1.88 7.24 7.44
N LEU A 160 2.86 7.19 6.54
CA LEU A 160 3.68 5.99 6.33
C LEU A 160 4.41 5.60 7.62
N LEU A 161 4.96 6.57 8.35
CA LEU A 161 5.66 6.28 9.60
C LEU A 161 4.74 5.66 10.65
N GLU A 162 3.54 6.19 10.80
CA GLU A 162 2.53 5.63 11.73
C GLU A 162 2.19 4.18 11.36
N LEU A 163 2.03 3.88 10.06
CA LEU A 163 1.79 2.52 9.59
C LEU A 163 2.97 1.60 9.93
N VAL A 164 4.19 2.05 9.69
CA VAL A 164 5.40 1.25 9.98
C VAL A 164 5.51 0.95 11.47
N GLU A 165 5.27 1.95 12.33
CA GLU A 165 5.28 1.76 13.78
C GLU A 165 4.22 0.75 14.22
N HIS A 166 3.02 0.78 13.61
CA HIS A 166 1.97 -0.21 13.88
C HIS A 166 2.39 -1.62 13.46
N LEU A 167 2.90 -1.77 12.24
CA LEU A 167 3.31 -3.08 11.71
C LEU A 167 4.46 -3.70 12.50
N ARG A 168 5.33 -2.87 13.07
CA ARG A 168 6.44 -3.31 13.94
C ARG A 168 6.00 -3.54 15.39
N GLY A 169 4.76 -3.24 15.73
CA GLY A 169 4.24 -3.40 17.10
C GLY A 169 4.70 -2.34 18.08
N GLU A 170 5.29 -1.23 17.60
CA GLU A 170 5.79 -0.14 18.46
C GLU A 170 4.67 0.78 18.94
N LYS A 171 3.74 1.12 18.03
CA LYS A 171 2.55 1.93 18.33
C LYS A 171 1.38 1.36 17.56
N VAL A 172 0.60 0.50 18.19
CA VAL A 172 -0.50 -0.20 17.53
C VAL A 172 -1.69 0.72 17.32
N LEU A 173 -2.20 0.75 16.08
CA LEU A 173 -3.40 1.49 15.72
C LEU A 173 -4.64 0.71 16.14
N ASP A 174 -5.69 1.44 16.51
CA ASP A 174 -6.99 0.84 16.75
C ASP A 174 -7.66 0.50 15.40
N VAL A 175 -8.40 -0.59 15.37
CA VAL A 175 -9.26 -0.93 14.22
C VAL A 175 -10.37 0.12 14.13
N LEU A 176 -10.71 0.53 12.91
CA LEU A 176 -11.75 1.53 12.67
C LEU A 176 -13.07 1.11 13.32
N ASP A 177 -13.60 1.97 14.19
CA ASP A 177 -14.92 1.80 14.78
C ASP A 177 -15.98 2.18 13.74
N LYS A 178 -16.76 1.21 13.31
CA LYS A 178 -17.75 1.38 12.24
C LYS A 178 -19.04 2.07 12.70
N GLU A 179 -19.22 2.23 14.01
CA GLU A 179 -20.38 2.92 14.59
C GLU A 179 -20.12 4.40 14.90
N ALA A 180 -18.85 4.81 15.00
CA ALA A 180 -18.49 6.20 15.27
C ALA A 180 -18.62 7.08 14.03
N ILE A 181 -18.80 8.39 14.22
CA ILE A 181 -18.87 9.36 13.11
C ILE A 181 -17.45 9.75 12.67
N CYS A 182 -17.20 9.75 11.36
CA CYS A 182 -15.96 10.29 10.82
C CYS A 182 -15.92 11.80 10.96
N ALA A 183 -14.88 12.28 11.62
CA ALA A 183 -14.65 13.70 11.78
C ALA A 183 -14.01 14.32 10.54
#